data_ad7c1f3b180e3b5156af4d41cd80534f
#
_entry.id   ad7c1f3b180e3b5156af4d41cd80534f
#
_cell.length_a   1.000
_cell.length_b   1.000
_cell.length_c   1.000
_cell.angle_alpha   90.00
_cell.angle_beta   90.00
_cell.angle_gamma   90.00
#
_symmetry.space_group_name_H-M   'P 1'
#
loop_
_entity.id
_entity.type
_entity.pdbx_description
1 polymer ?
#
loop_
_entity_poly.entity_id
_entity_poly.type
_entity_poly.pdbx_seq_one_letter_code
_entity_poly.pdbx_strand_id
1 'polypeptide(L)'
;RINGLSMIMTLDFREQLHMKQKRDYNAEIRDTADHRYAYGFDFDVMHPYMIRSFDPFFRAGNLLELGSFKGDFTRRLLERFDEVTCVEASGNAIDEAKRKLGDKATYIHSRFETAALPMRYDNIVLTHVLEHLDDPVAVLRRINDEWLADGGRLFLVCPNANAPSR
;
A
#
# COMPACT_ATOMS: atom_id res chain seq x y z
N ARG A 1 41.83 22.71 40.26
CA ARG A 1 40.61 23.35 39.68
C ARG A 1 40.55 22.95 38.22
N ILE A 2 39.68 22.00 37.91
CA ILE A 2 39.41 21.56 36.54
C ILE A 2 37.92 21.73 36.34
N ASN A 3 37.55 22.73 35.55
CA ASN A 3 36.17 22.88 35.11
C ASN A 3 35.99 22.04 33.82
N GLY A 4 35.37 20.91 33.98
CA GLY A 4 34.87 20.11 32.84
C GLY A 4 33.47 20.56 32.47
N LEU A 5 33.32 21.30 31.37
CA LEU A 5 32.03 21.54 30.74
C LEU A 5 31.62 20.27 30.01
N SER A 6 30.67 19.53 30.60
CA SER A 6 29.97 18.47 29.90
C SER A 6 28.90 19.13 29.03
N MET A 7 29.16 19.25 27.75
CA MET A 7 28.16 19.67 26.77
C MET A 7 27.31 18.45 26.42
N ILE A 8 26.20 18.25 27.15
CA ILE A 8 25.18 17.29 26.80
C ILE A 8 24.40 17.90 25.63
N MET A 9 24.71 17.44 24.42
CA MET A 9 23.85 17.69 23.26
C MET A 9 22.58 16.81 23.44
N THR A 10 21.57 17.41 24.02
CA THR A 10 20.19 16.89 23.88
C THR A 10 19.73 17.18 22.45
N LEU A 11 19.97 16.25 21.55
CA LEU A 11 19.30 16.27 20.25
C LEU A 11 17.79 16.14 20.51
N ASP A 12 17.05 17.17 20.06
CA ASP A 12 15.61 17.21 20.22
C ASP A 12 15.00 15.99 19.51
N PHE A 13 14.19 15.23 20.22
CA PHE A 13 13.52 14.03 19.70
C PHE A 13 12.67 14.32 18.45
N ARG A 14 12.29 15.60 18.24
CA ARG A 14 11.63 16.08 17.02
C ARG A 14 12.57 16.15 15.81
N GLU A 15 13.85 16.44 15.99
CA GLU A 15 14.84 16.42 14.89
C GLU A 15 15.19 14.99 14.47
N GLN A 16 15.22 14.03 15.39
CA GLN A 16 15.40 12.61 15.05
C GLN A 16 14.23 12.04 14.25
N LEU A 17 13.02 12.52 14.43
CA LEU A 17 11.85 12.15 13.63
C LEU A 17 11.89 12.72 12.21
N HIS A 18 12.63 13.80 11.97
CA HIS A 18 12.78 14.42 10.63
C HIS A 18 13.89 13.82 9.78
N MET A 19 14.78 13.02 10.35
CA MET A 19 15.83 12.29 9.63
C MET A 19 15.44 10.87 9.25
N LYS A 20 14.16 10.54 9.14
CA LYS A 20 13.75 9.32 8.44
C LYS A 20 14.19 9.47 6.99
N GLN A 21 15.22 8.70 6.63
CA GLN A 21 15.75 8.63 5.27
C GLN A 21 14.58 8.45 4.30
N LYS A 22 14.45 9.36 3.33
CA LYS A 22 13.37 9.34 2.35
C LYS A 22 13.40 7.98 1.65
N ARG A 23 12.39 7.14 1.88
CA ARG A 23 12.33 5.80 1.29
C ARG A 23 12.36 5.89 -0.23
N ASP A 24 13.23 5.12 -0.84
CA ASP A 24 13.27 4.91 -2.29
C ASP A 24 12.53 3.62 -2.64
N TYR A 25 11.24 3.74 -2.90
CA TYR A 25 10.39 2.61 -3.26
C TYR A 25 10.84 1.91 -4.55
N ASN A 26 11.49 2.61 -5.47
CA ASN A 26 12.03 1.98 -6.68
C ASN A 26 13.27 1.11 -6.38
N ALA A 27 14.09 1.51 -5.40
CA ALA A 27 15.23 0.71 -4.94
C ALA A 27 14.75 -0.51 -4.15
N GLU A 28 13.77 -0.34 -3.27
CA GLU A 28 13.20 -1.42 -2.45
C GLU A 28 12.62 -2.55 -3.32
N ILE A 29 12.02 -2.23 -4.46
CA ILE A 29 11.45 -3.22 -5.38
C ILE A 29 12.53 -3.98 -6.18
N ARG A 30 13.69 -3.36 -6.43
CA ARG A 30 14.80 -4.02 -7.16
C ARG A 30 15.50 -5.08 -6.34
N ASP A 31 15.57 -4.89 -5.04
CA ASP A 31 16.21 -5.83 -4.12
C ASP A 31 15.18 -6.87 -3.63
N THR A 32 14.89 -7.84 -4.52
CA THR A 32 14.00 -8.97 -4.20
C THR A 32 14.63 -9.93 -3.17
N ALA A 33 15.91 -9.73 -2.78
CA ALA A 33 16.56 -10.45 -1.71
C ALA A 33 16.27 -9.84 -0.34
N ASP A 34 15.80 -8.60 -0.28
CA ASP A 34 15.32 -8.00 0.96
C ASP A 34 14.00 -8.66 1.36
N HIS A 35 13.99 -9.32 2.52
CA HIS A 35 12.88 -10.11 3.05
C HIS A 35 11.53 -9.39 3.16
N ARG A 36 11.48 -8.08 2.98
CA ARG A 36 10.25 -7.28 3.03
C ARG A 36 9.27 -7.57 1.89
N TYR A 37 9.77 -7.97 0.70
CA TYR A 37 8.95 -8.23 -0.49
C TYR A 37 9.16 -9.65 -1.04
N ALA A 38 9.97 -10.47 -0.36
CA ALA A 38 10.22 -11.87 -0.73
C ALA A 38 9.06 -12.75 -0.26
N TYR A 39 7.86 -12.48 -0.76
CA TYR A 39 6.74 -13.38 -0.52
C TYR A 39 6.89 -14.63 -1.40
N GLY A 40 7.15 -15.76 -0.79
CA GLY A 40 7.08 -17.07 -1.44
C GLY A 40 5.63 -17.50 -1.70
N PHE A 41 4.73 -16.55 -2.02
CA PHE A 41 3.33 -16.81 -2.28
C PHE A 41 3.12 -17.23 -3.73
N ASP A 42 2.34 -18.29 -3.91
CA ASP A 42 1.75 -18.59 -5.20
C ASP A 42 0.56 -17.65 -5.42
N PHE A 43 0.80 -16.57 -6.17
CA PHE A 43 -0.21 -15.57 -6.49
C PHE A 43 -1.38 -16.14 -7.29
N ASP A 44 -1.16 -17.21 -8.06
CA ASP A 44 -2.24 -17.86 -8.81
C ASP A 44 -3.16 -18.68 -7.91
N VAL A 45 -2.71 -19.03 -6.72
CA VAL A 45 -3.55 -19.65 -5.68
C VAL A 45 -4.13 -18.59 -4.73
N MET A 46 -3.30 -17.69 -4.23
CA MET A 46 -3.69 -16.73 -3.17
C MET A 46 -4.68 -15.68 -3.66
N HIS A 47 -4.42 -15.07 -4.82
CA HIS A 47 -5.30 -14.00 -5.33
C HIS A 47 -6.72 -14.46 -5.63
N PRO A 48 -6.98 -15.60 -6.31
CA PRO A 48 -8.32 -16.13 -6.45
C PRO A 48 -9.02 -16.40 -5.11
N TYR A 49 -8.28 -16.83 -4.10
CA TYR A 49 -8.83 -17.06 -2.76
C TYR A 49 -9.28 -15.76 -2.09
N MET A 50 -8.45 -14.71 -2.18
CA MET A 50 -8.79 -13.38 -1.68
C MET A 50 -10.03 -12.82 -2.39
N ILE A 51 -10.05 -12.86 -3.71
CA ILE A 51 -11.21 -12.41 -4.50
C ILE A 51 -12.48 -13.14 -4.10
N ARG A 52 -12.45 -14.47 -4.00
CA ARG A 52 -13.62 -15.27 -3.55
C ARG A 52 -14.09 -14.85 -2.16
N SER A 53 -13.18 -14.48 -1.26
CA SER A 53 -13.52 -14.02 0.09
C SER A 53 -14.14 -12.62 0.08
N PHE A 54 -13.79 -11.78 -0.88
CA PHE A 54 -14.28 -10.41 -1.01
C PHE A 54 -15.58 -10.32 -1.80
N ASP A 55 -15.76 -11.18 -2.83
CA ASP A 55 -16.87 -11.15 -3.78
C ASP A 55 -18.26 -10.93 -3.13
N PRO A 56 -18.64 -11.62 -2.02
CA PRO A 56 -19.94 -11.44 -1.39
C PRO A 56 -20.17 -10.05 -0.78
N PHE A 57 -19.10 -9.29 -0.59
CA PHE A 57 -19.12 -8.01 0.11
C PHE A 57 -18.83 -6.81 -0.80
N PHE A 58 -18.42 -7.04 -2.05
CA PHE A 58 -18.23 -5.97 -3.00
C PHE A 58 -19.52 -5.20 -3.25
N ARG A 59 -19.38 -3.87 -3.35
CA ARG A 59 -20.43 -2.97 -3.78
C ARG A 59 -20.35 -2.77 -5.28
N ALA A 60 -21.49 -2.56 -5.93
CA ALA A 60 -21.48 -2.02 -7.29
C ALA A 60 -20.88 -0.61 -7.28
N GLY A 61 -20.08 -0.27 -8.31
CA GLY A 61 -19.43 1.02 -8.46
C GLY A 61 -17.94 0.92 -8.70
N ASN A 62 -17.19 1.94 -8.28
CA ASN A 62 -15.76 2.05 -8.49
C ASN A 62 -14.92 1.36 -7.41
N LEU A 63 -13.64 1.14 -7.74
CA LEU A 63 -12.70 0.52 -6.83
C LEU A 63 -11.38 1.28 -6.78
N LEU A 64 -10.85 1.45 -5.56
CA LEU A 64 -9.50 1.92 -5.29
C LEU A 64 -8.64 0.77 -4.77
N GLU A 65 -7.52 0.50 -5.43
CA GLU A 65 -6.46 -0.38 -4.93
C GLU A 65 -5.30 0.45 -4.40
N LEU A 66 -4.96 0.26 -3.13
CA LEU A 66 -3.81 0.89 -2.50
C LEU A 66 -2.64 -0.09 -2.44
N GLY A 67 -1.55 0.22 -3.16
CA GLY A 67 -0.39 -0.66 -3.29
C GLY A 67 -0.56 -1.72 -4.36
N SER A 68 -0.81 -1.28 -5.60
CA SER A 68 -1.03 -2.20 -6.73
C SER A 68 0.23 -2.97 -7.16
N PHE A 69 1.41 -2.56 -6.70
CA PHE A 69 2.70 -3.14 -7.09
C PHE A 69 2.77 -3.31 -8.61
N LYS A 70 3.10 -4.51 -9.10
CA LYS A 70 3.26 -4.85 -10.53
C LYS A 70 1.94 -5.25 -11.21
N GLY A 71 0.79 -5.02 -10.58
CA GLY A 71 -0.54 -5.21 -11.15
C GLY A 71 -1.08 -6.64 -11.13
N ASP A 72 -0.46 -7.55 -10.39
CA ASP A 72 -0.89 -8.97 -10.41
C ASP A 72 -2.24 -9.15 -9.71
N PHE A 73 -2.52 -8.41 -8.62
CA PHE A 73 -3.83 -8.40 -7.99
C PHE A 73 -4.81 -7.49 -8.73
N THR A 74 -4.34 -6.33 -9.25
CA THR A 74 -5.13 -5.43 -10.11
C THR A 74 -5.82 -6.20 -11.24
N ARG A 75 -5.10 -7.12 -11.89
CA ARG A 75 -5.65 -7.97 -12.96
C ARG A 75 -6.91 -8.72 -12.51
N ARG A 76 -6.94 -9.22 -11.29
CA ARG A 76 -8.10 -9.94 -10.73
C ARG A 76 -9.26 -8.99 -10.39
N LEU A 77 -8.95 -7.77 -9.96
CA LEU A 77 -9.95 -6.74 -9.70
C LEU A 77 -10.61 -6.28 -10.99
N LEU A 78 -9.87 -6.15 -12.08
CA LEU A 78 -10.38 -5.80 -13.42
C LEU A 78 -11.31 -6.88 -14.02
N GLU A 79 -11.36 -8.07 -13.48
CA GLU A 79 -12.35 -9.09 -13.83
C GLU A 79 -13.73 -8.81 -13.18
N ARG A 80 -13.80 -7.85 -12.24
CA ARG A 80 -14.99 -7.53 -11.43
C ARG A 80 -15.46 -6.09 -11.57
N PHE A 81 -14.55 -5.18 -11.91
CA PHE A 81 -14.78 -3.74 -11.92
C PHE A 81 -14.28 -3.12 -13.23
N ASP A 82 -15.13 -2.31 -13.83
CA ASP A 82 -14.76 -1.52 -15.02
C ASP A 82 -13.95 -0.28 -14.65
N GLU A 83 -14.14 0.26 -13.44
CA GLU A 83 -13.46 1.45 -12.94
C GLU A 83 -12.55 1.09 -11.76
N VAL A 84 -11.28 0.86 -12.06
CA VAL A 84 -10.22 0.59 -11.06
C VAL A 84 -9.21 1.72 -11.05
N THR A 85 -9.01 2.33 -9.90
CA THR A 85 -7.93 3.28 -9.64
C THR A 85 -6.89 2.63 -8.73
N CYS A 86 -5.62 2.78 -9.07
CA CYS A 86 -4.48 2.25 -8.32
C CYS A 86 -3.61 3.38 -7.81
N VAL A 87 -3.23 3.36 -6.54
CA VAL A 87 -2.20 4.24 -5.98
C VAL A 87 -0.98 3.40 -5.65
N GLU A 88 0.17 3.77 -6.21
CA GLU A 88 1.43 3.06 -6.03
C GLU A 88 2.59 4.06 -5.89
N ALA A 89 3.50 3.80 -4.96
CA ALA A 89 4.63 4.69 -4.67
C ALA A 89 5.84 4.46 -5.59
N SER A 90 5.92 3.29 -6.22
CA SER A 90 6.99 2.95 -7.16
C SER A 90 6.58 3.17 -8.60
N GLY A 91 7.22 4.13 -9.27
CA GLY A 91 7.04 4.35 -10.71
C GLY A 91 7.40 3.11 -11.54
N ASN A 92 8.47 2.39 -11.15
CA ASN A 92 8.88 1.16 -11.85
C ASN A 92 7.81 0.06 -11.77
N ALA A 93 7.12 -0.07 -10.63
CA ALA A 93 6.02 -1.02 -10.48
C ALA A 93 4.82 -0.64 -11.35
N ILE A 94 4.47 0.65 -11.41
CA ILE A 94 3.43 1.17 -12.30
C ILE A 94 3.76 0.88 -13.76
N ASP A 95 4.99 1.12 -14.19
CA ASP A 95 5.41 0.86 -15.57
C ASP A 95 5.29 -0.64 -15.92
N GLU A 96 5.59 -1.51 -14.97
CA GLU A 96 5.41 -2.96 -15.15
C GLU A 96 3.93 -3.35 -15.20
N ALA A 97 3.10 -2.78 -14.32
CA ALA A 97 1.65 -2.99 -14.32
C ALA A 97 1.02 -2.52 -15.65
N LYS A 98 1.39 -1.35 -16.15
CA LYS A 98 0.93 -0.82 -17.44
C LYS A 98 1.36 -1.69 -18.63
N ARG A 99 2.57 -2.25 -18.60
CA ARG A 99 3.01 -3.19 -19.65
C ARG A 99 2.17 -4.48 -19.69
N LYS A 100 1.69 -4.95 -18.53
CA LYS A 100 0.86 -6.16 -18.42
C LYS A 100 -0.62 -5.89 -18.75
N LEU A 101 -1.15 -4.77 -18.29
CA LEU A 101 -2.60 -4.51 -18.23
C LEU A 101 -3.05 -3.39 -19.18
N GLY A 102 -2.13 -2.62 -19.75
CA GLY A 102 -2.44 -1.44 -20.55
C GLY A 102 -3.10 -0.35 -19.69
N ASP A 103 -4.01 0.39 -20.32
CA ASP A 103 -4.75 1.49 -19.70
C ASP A 103 -6.10 1.05 -19.10
N LYS A 104 -6.22 -0.22 -18.69
CA LYS A 104 -7.45 -0.76 -18.11
C LYS A 104 -7.71 -0.25 -16.69
N ALA A 105 -6.67 0.24 -15.99
CA ALA A 105 -6.78 0.88 -14.69
C ALA A 105 -6.17 2.28 -14.75
N THR A 106 -6.66 3.16 -13.89
CA THR A 106 -6.05 4.48 -13.66
C THR A 106 -4.94 4.36 -12.62
N TYR A 107 -3.71 4.76 -12.96
CA TYR A 107 -2.57 4.69 -12.04
C TYR A 107 -2.18 6.07 -11.55
N ILE A 108 -2.12 6.23 -10.22
CA ILE A 108 -1.68 7.43 -9.52
C ILE A 108 -0.34 7.12 -8.85
N HIS A 109 0.74 7.74 -9.34
CA HIS A 109 2.07 7.61 -8.75
C HIS A 109 2.17 8.53 -7.54
N SER A 110 1.92 8.00 -6.36
CA SER A 110 1.96 8.75 -5.10
C SER A 110 2.16 7.82 -3.91
N ARG A 111 2.67 8.40 -2.83
CA ARG A 111 2.56 7.78 -1.50
C ARG A 111 1.15 7.99 -0.97
N PHE A 112 0.66 7.10 -0.11
CA PHE A 112 -0.69 7.22 0.47
C PHE A 112 -0.83 8.46 1.36
N GLU A 113 0.24 8.84 2.05
CA GLU A 113 0.25 10.02 2.93
C GLU A 113 0.03 11.33 2.16
N THR A 114 0.34 11.37 0.88
CA THR A 114 0.26 12.57 0.04
C THR A 114 -0.66 12.44 -1.16
N ALA A 115 -1.26 11.27 -1.37
CA ALA A 115 -2.14 11.04 -2.50
C ALA A 115 -3.34 11.99 -2.47
N ALA A 116 -3.59 12.64 -3.59
CA ALA A 116 -4.81 13.40 -3.85
C ALA A 116 -5.67 12.59 -4.80
N LEU A 117 -6.84 12.15 -4.34
CA LEU A 117 -7.74 11.33 -5.13
C LEU A 117 -8.91 12.18 -5.64
N PRO A 118 -9.38 11.96 -6.88
CA PRO A 118 -10.37 12.82 -7.51
C PRO A 118 -11.80 12.59 -6.99
N MET A 119 -12.04 11.46 -6.31
CA MET A 119 -13.37 11.03 -5.87
C MET A 119 -13.29 10.12 -4.66
N ARG A 120 -14.45 9.74 -4.12
CA ARG A 120 -14.61 8.66 -3.15
C ARG A 120 -14.92 7.35 -3.86
N TYR A 121 -14.62 6.24 -3.17
CA TYR A 121 -14.70 4.90 -3.76
C TYR A 121 -15.67 4.01 -2.97
N ASP A 122 -16.46 3.23 -3.70
CA ASP A 122 -17.40 2.25 -3.13
C ASP A 122 -16.68 1.05 -2.54
N ASN A 123 -15.52 0.73 -3.10
CA ASN A 123 -14.66 -0.36 -2.64
C ASN A 123 -13.22 0.13 -2.55
N ILE A 124 -12.56 -0.13 -1.42
CA ILE A 124 -11.14 0.14 -1.24
C ILE A 124 -10.46 -1.17 -0.83
N VAL A 125 -9.38 -1.52 -1.50
CA VAL A 125 -8.64 -2.76 -1.26
C VAL A 125 -7.19 -2.44 -0.87
N LEU A 126 -6.74 -3.04 0.23
CA LEU A 126 -5.36 -3.06 0.71
C LEU A 126 -4.93 -4.51 0.94
N THR A 127 -4.01 -5.02 0.14
CA THR A 127 -3.49 -6.37 0.31
C THR A 127 -1.98 -6.36 0.53
N HIS A 128 -1.53 -6.82 1.70
CA HIS A 128 -0.10 -6.86 2.07
C HIS A 128 0.60 -5.49 1.95
N VAL A 129 -0.05 -4.46 2.46
CA VAL A 129 0.44 -3.07 2.40
C VAL A 129 0.59 -2.48 3.79
N LEU A 130 -0.37 -2.77 4.70
CA LEU A 130 -0.46 -2.10 5.99
C LEU A 130 0.80 -2.30 6.85
N GLU A 131 1.41 -3.48 6.75
CA GLU A 131 2.65 -3.87 7.45
C GLU A 131 3.88 -3.08 7.00
N HIS A 132 3.80 -2.42 5.85
CA HIS A 132 4.90 -1.63 5.28
C HIS A 132 4.78 -0.13 5.55
N LEU A 133 3.65 0.31 6.14
CA LEU A 133 3.39 1.72 6.39
C LEU A 133 4.13 2.22 7.64
N ASP A 134 4.61 3.45 7.56
CA ASP A 134 5.22 4.13 8.72
C ASP A 134 4.19 4.52 9.77
N ASP A 135 3.00 4.95 9.33
CA ASP A 135 1.84 5.26 10.18
C ASP A 135 0.56 4.68 9.57
N PRO A 136 0.27 3.39 9.85
CA PRO A 136 -0.92 2.73 9.32
C PRO A 136 -2.23 3.37 9.83
N VAL A 137 -2.21 3.95 11.04
CA VAL A 137 -3.40 4.59 11.62
C VAL A 137 -3.76 5.86 10.86
N ALA A 138 -2.77 6.68 10.50
CA ALA A 138 -3.02 7.88 9.70
C ALA A 138 -3.59 7.52 8.33
N VAL A 139 -3.06 6.49 7.67
CA VAL A 139 -3.58 6.05 6.36
C VAL A 139 -5.01 5.51 6.49
N LEU A 140 -5.31 4.70 7.51
CA LEU A 140 -6.68 4.19 7.73
C LEU A 140 -7.67 5.33 8.02
N ARG A 141 -7.26 6.38 8.73
CA ARG A 141 -8.09 7.59 8.92
C ARG A 141 -8.36 8.29 7.60
N ARG A 142 -7.33 8.49 6.76
CA ARG A 142 -7.51 9.08 5.43
C ARG A 142 -8.46 8.26 4.56
N ILE A 143 -8.34 6.94 4.58
CA ILE A 143 -9.28 6.05 3.89
C ILE A 143 -10.72 6.35 4.33
N ASN A 144 -10.97 6.36 5.63
CA ASN A 144 -12.31 6.58 6.17
C ASN A 144 -12.84 7.98 5.85
N ASP A 145 -12.04 9.02 6.09
CA ASP A 145 -12.49 10.40 6.09
C ASP A 145 -12.52 11.01 4.69
N GLU A 146 -11.58 10.60 3.81
CA GLU A 146 -11.37 11.25 2.53
C GLU A 146 -11.79 10.39 1.33
N TRP A 147 -11.54 9.05 1.37
CA TRP A 147 -11.58 8.22 0.18
C TRP A 147 -12.74 7.23 0.13
N LEU A 148 -13.23 6.75 1.27
CA LEU A 148 -14.33 5.81 1.30
C LEU A 148 -15.68 6.52 1.10
N ALA A 149 -16.47 6.04 0.17
CA ALA A 149 -17.83 6.52 -0.06
C ALA A 149 -18.77 6.12 1.09
N ASP A 150 -19.89 6.82 1.24
CA ASP A 150 -20.92 6.47 2.22
C ASP A 150 -21.45 5.06 1.99
N GLY A 151 -21.34 4.22 2.99
CA GLY A 151 -21.68 2.79 2.88
C GLY A 151 -20.71 1.95 2.06
N GLY A 152 -19.57 2.52 1.65
CA GLY A 152 -18.48 1.81 0.99
C GLY A 152 -17.84 0.72 1.84
N ARG A 153 -16.97 -0.07 1.26
CA ARG A 153 -16.31 -1.22 1.91
C ARG A 153 -14.80 -1.10 1.80
N LEU A 154 -14.12 -1.37 2.92
CA LEU A 154 -12.68 -1.55 2.99
C LEU A 154 -12.37 -3.05 3.11
N PHE A 155 -11.53 -3.55 2.21
CA PHE A 155 -11.01 -4.91 2.19
C PHE A 155 -9.52 -4.88 2.54
N LEU A 156 -9.15 -5.60 3.60
CA LEU A 156 -7.82 -5.55 4.14
C LEU A 156 -7.27 -6.96 4.34
N VAL A 157 -6.07 -7.20 3.82
CA VAL A 157 -5.30 -8.43 4.06
C VAL A 157 -3.93 -8.07 4.58
N CYS A 158 -3.59 -8.66 5.73
CA CYS A 158 -2.27 -8.54 6.35
C CYS A 158 -1.72 -9.92 6.68
N PRO A 159 -0.40 -10.09 6.74
CA PRO A 159 0.21 -11.30 7.26
C PRO A 159 -0.22 -11.56 8.70
N ASN A 160 -0.43 -12.82 9.04
CA ASN A 160 -0.65 -13.21 10.41
C ASN A 160 0.70 -13.32 11.14
N ALA A 161 1.00 -12.37 12.04
CA ALA A 161 2.25 -12.35 12.80
C ALA A 161 2.46 -13.62 13.69
N ASN A 162 1.38 -14.33 14.01
CA ASN A 162 1.42 -15.57 14.81
C ASN A 162 1.42 -16.84 13.94
N ALA A 163 1.47 -16.70 12.61
CA ALA A 163 1.57 -17.87 11.74
C ALA A 163 2.92 -18.56 11.98
N PRO A 164 2.97 -19.90 12.15
CA PRO A 164 4.24 -20.59 12.27
C PRO A 164 5.07 -20.34 11.01
N SER A 165 6.32 -19.89 11.20
CA SER A 165 7.30 -19.81 10.11
C SER A 165 7.50 -21.21 9.54
N ARG A 166 7.31 -21.37 8.24
CA ARG A 166 7.62 -22.60 7.52
C ARG A 166 9.05 -22.57 7.05
#